data_90670180a3bd6dae73b7a8f5c42d8a63
#
_entry.id   90670180a3bd6dae73b7a8f5c42d8a63
#
_cell.length_a   1.000
_cell.length_b   1.000
_cell.length_c   1.000
_cell.angle_alpha   90.00
_cell.angle_beta   90.00
_cell.angle_gamma   90.00
#
_symmetry.space_group_name_H-M   'P 1'
#
loop_
_entity.id
_entity.type
_entity.pdbx_description
1 polymer ?
#
loop_
_entity_poly.entity_id
_entity_poly.type
_entity_poly.pdbx_seq_one_letter_code
_entity_poly.pdbx_strand_id
1 'polypeptide(L)'
;MSEFEMPRKFKNPKKNSAWKQFFVMLFSVMLAGFIGVNLYLTSQPPIQHLEDFKPNVVTKIYSADEEVIKTFTAYKFEKVDIKDVPDNIKNAIVATEDKNFYHHHGYDPIGVARSMVVNLTTGGLTQGASTITQQLARILFLSNEKTFDRKIKEFIVAARIEKTLPKDKILEMYLNNVYLGSGAYGVAGAAQIYFNKPLKDLTLAECALIAGLPQAPSVYSP
;
A
#
# COMPACT_ATOMS: atom_id res chain seq x y z
N MET A 1 74.39 -50.51 14.36
CA MET A 1 73.53 -49.99 13.29
C MET A 1 72.25 -49.51 13.98
N SER A 2 72.12 -48.20 14.22
CA SER A 2 70.98 -47.58 14.88
C SER A 2 70.01 -47.14 13.78
N GLU A 3 68.79 -47.71 13.80
CA GLU A 3 67.70 -47.28 12.93
C GLU A 3 67.24 -45.90 13.32
N PHE A 4 67.24 -44.97 12.33
CA PHE A 4 66.81 -43.61 12.48
C PHE A 4 65.29 -43.53 12.18
N GLU A 5 64.44 -43.52 13.21
CA GLU A 5 63.00 -43.34 13.04
C GLU A 5 62.68 -41.88 12.63
N MET A 6 62.09 -41.69 11.47
CA MET A 6 61.64 -40.42 11.00
C MET A 6 60.38 -39.95 11.77
N PRO A 7 60.27 -38.67 12.19
CA PRO A 7 59.13 -38.16 12.93
C PRO A 7 57.87 -38.15 12.06
N ARG A 8 56.77 -38.71 12.58
CA ARG A 8 55.44 -38.67 11.95
C ARG A 8 54.95 -37.23 11.77
N LYS A 9 54.67 -36.83 10.54
CA LYS A 9 54.01 -35.54 10.24
C LYS A 9 52.64 -35.50 10.90
N PHE A 10 52.46 -34.66 11.92
CA PHE A 10 51.16 -34.35 12.47
C PHE A 10 50.30 -33.66 11.44
N LYS A 11 49.29 -34.36 10.90
CA LYS A 11 48.21 -33.74 10.11
C LYS A 11 47.38 -32.87 11.02
N ASN A 12 47.38 -31.57 10.78
CA ASN A 12 46.53 -30.60 11.49
C ASN A 12 45.06 -30.74 11.02
N PRO A 13 44.15 -31.40 11.75
CA PRO A 13 42.80 -31.68 11.27
C PRO A 13 41.81 -30.50 11.55
N LYS A 14 42.23 -29.43 12.26
CA LYS A 14 41.30 -28.43 12.79
C LYS A 14 40.81 -27.33 11.84
N LYS A 15 41.52 -27.03 10.77
CA LYS A 15 41.16 -25.89 9.89
C LYS A 15 39.91 -26.15 9.05
N ASN A 16 39.67 -27.39 8.59
CA ASN A 16 38.47 -27.71 7.78
C ASN A 16 37.17 -27.86 8.61
N SER A 17 37.29 -28.08 9.92
CA SER A 17 36.13 -28.20 10.83
C SER A 17 35.50 -26.84 11.12
N ALA A 18 36.29 -25.80 11.35
CA ALA A 18 35.79 -24.45 11.64
C ALA A 18 35.00 -23.84 10.49
N TRP A 19 35.46 -24.02 9.24
CA TRP A 19 34.72 -23.57 8.05
C TRP A 19 33.41 -24.33 7.85
N LYS A 20 33.38 -25.63 8.09
CA LYS A 20 32.14 -26.40 8.05
C LYS A 20 31.15 -25.93 9.11
N GLN A 21 31.60 -25.69 10.33
CA GLN A 21 30.76 -25.16 11.39
C GLN A 21 30.20 -23.76 11.07
N PHE A 22 31.05 -22.88 10.51
CA PHE A 22 30.63 -21.55 10.05
C PHE A 22 29.52 -21.63 8.98
N PHE A 23 29.70 -22.48 7.94
CA PHE A 23 28.68 -22.64 6.91
C PHE A 23 27.39 -23.27 7.44
N VAL A 24 27.46 -24.24 8.35
CA VAL A 24 26.29 -24.83 9.00
C VAL A 24 25.54 -23.77 9.81
N MET A 25 26.24 -22.96 10.59
CA MET A 25 25.65 -21.87 11.37
C MET A 25 25.01 -20.82 10.44
N LEU A 26 25.70 -20.39 9.39
CA LEU A 26 25.17 -19.45 8.43
C LEU A 26 23.89 -19.97 7.74
N PHE A 27 23.93 -21.25 7.31
CA PHE A 27 22.78 -21.91 6.70
C PHE A 27 21.60 -22.02 7.69
N SER A 28 21.86 -22.35 8.97
CA SER A 28 20.82 -22.44 10.00
C SER A 28 20.17 -21.08 10.25
N VAL A 29 20.95 -20.00 10.30
CA VAL A 29 20.43 -18.62 10.45
C VAL A 29 19.59 -18.22 9.23
N MET A 30 20.07 -18.51 8.02
CA MET A 30 19.30 -18.23 6.80
C MET A 30 18.00 -19.04 6.74
N LEU A 31 18.04 -20.33 7.12
CA LEU A 31 16.85 -21.19 7.18
C LEU A 31 15.84 -20.70 8.22
N ALA A 32 16.30 -20.35 9.41
CA ALA A 32 15.45 -19.78 10.46
C ALA A 32 14.83 -18.45 10.01
N GLY A 33 15.61 -17.58 9.37
CA GLY A 33 15.11 -16.35 8.76
C GLY A 33 14.06 -16.61 7.68
N PHE A 34 14.30 -17.57 6.80
CA PHE A 34 13.36 -17.97 5.77
C PHE A 34 12.04 -18.50 6.34
N ILE A 35 12.13 -19.37 7.35
CA ILE A 35 10.93 -19.88 8.06
C ILE A 35 10.18 -18.75 8.74
N GLY A 36 10.88 -17.85 9.45
CA GLY A 36 10.28 -16.70 10.12
C GLY A 36 9.53 -15.78 9.15
N VAL A 37 10.16 -15.48 8.01
CA VAL A 37 9.52 -14.69 6.94
C VAL A 37 8.28 -15.39 6.39
N ASN A 38 8.35 -16.70 6.12
CA ASN A 38 7.18 -17.44 5.62
C ASN A 38 6.04 -17.47 6.63
N LEU A 39 6.32 -17.70 7.91
CA LEU A 39 5.30 -17.65 8.97
C LEU A 39 4.68 -16.26 9.09
N TYR A 40 5.49 -15.20 9.00
CA TYR A 40 5.00 -13.83 8.99
C TYR A 40 4.12 -13.54 7.77
N LEU A 41 4.52 -13.98 6.58
CA LEU A 41 3.74 -13.82 5.35
C LEU A 41 2.39 -14.55 5.42
N THR A 42 2.34 -15.75 6.00
CA THR A 42 1.10 -16.54 6.12
C THR A 42 0.17 -16.00 7.22
N SER A 43 0.67 -15.28 8.21
CA SER A 43 -0.13 -14.65 9.26
C SER A 43 -0.89 -13.40 8.81
N GLN A 44 -0.61 -12.88 7.61
CA GLN A 44 -1.26 -11.68 7.10
C GLN A 44 -2.71 -11.97 6.65
N PRO A 45 -3.64 -11.00 6.77
CA PRO A 45 -5.04 -11.19 6.46
C PRO A 45 -5.26 -11.70 5.04
N PRO A 46 -6.23 -12.63 4.83
CA PRO A 46 -6.58 -13.09 3.50
C PRO A 46 -7.25 -11.97 2.70
N ILE A 47 -6.89 -11.84 1.41
CA ILE A 47 -7.44 -10.82 0.49
C ILE A 47 -8.73 -11.31 -0.20
N GLN A 48 -9.28 -12.45 0.18
CA GLN A 48 -10.34 -13.16 -0.53
C GLN A 48 -11.68 -12.42 -0.66
N HIS A 49 -11.87 -11.28 0.05
CA HIS A 49 -13.10 -10.49 0.04
C HIS A 49 -12.89 -9.03 -0.39
N LEU A 50 -11.89 -8.77 -1.22
CA LEU A 50 -11.62 -7.41 -1.73
C LEU A 50 -12.79 -6.81 -2.50
N GLU A 51 -13.50 -7.63 -3.27
CA GLU A 51 -14.63 -7.16 -4.08
C GLU A 51 -15.87 -6.86 -3.23
N ASP A 52 -15.99 -7.49 -2.06
CA ASP A 52 -17.10 -7.33 -1.12
C ASP A 52 -16.85 -6.23 -0.07
N PHE A 53 -15.74 -5.52 -0.16
CA PHE A 53 -15.45 -4.45 0.78
C PHE A 53 -16.54 -3.37 0.70
N LYS A 54 -17.43 -3.39 1.69
CA LYS A 54 -18.40 -2.33 1.93
C LYS A 54 -17.85 -1.48 3.07
N PRO A 55 -17.57 -0.20 2.83
CA PRO A 55 -17.21 0.68 3.94
C PRO A 55 -18.37 0.68 4.94
N ASN A 56 -18.07 0.19 6.13
CA ASN A 56 -19.05 0.13 7.21
C ASN A 56 -19.27 1.53 7.75
N VAL A 57 -20.25 2.30 7.24
CA VAL A 57 -20.89 3.29 8.11
C VAL A 57 -22.12 3.92 7.44
N VAL A 58 -23.21 3.21 7.45
CA VAL A 58 -24.51 3.84 7.31
C VAL A 58 -25.31 3.53 8.56
N THR A 59 -25.44 4.49 9.47
CA THR A 59 -26.38 4.37 10.58
C THR A 59 -27.73 4.86 10.11
N LYS A 60 -28.70 3.96 10.03
CA LYS A 60 -30.10 4.30 9.70
C LYS A 60 -30.92 4.35 10.98
N ILE A 61 -31.68 5.40 11.17
CA ILE A 61 -32.73 5.47 12.19
C ILE A 61 -34.04 5.11 11.50
N TYR A 62 -34.74 4.14 12.08
CA TYR A 62 -36.03 3.70 11.62
C TYR A 62 -37.15 4.21 12.53
N SER A 63 -38.34 4.46 11.98
CA SER A 63 -39.57 4.67 12.75
C SER A 63 -40.00 3.35 13.40
N ALA A 64 -41.04 3.43 14.25
CA ALA A 64 -41.69 2.26 14.81
C ALA A 64 -42.30 1.34 13.71
N ASP A 65 -42.62 1.91 12.56
CA ASP A 65 -43.18 1.25 11.39
C ASP A 65 -42.10 0.78 10.38
N GLU A 66 -40.83 0.69 10.83
CA GLU A 66 -39.66 0.29 10.03
C GLU A 66 -39.33 1.19 8.82
N GLU A 67 -39.90 2.40 8.75
CA GLU A 67 -39.52 3.38 7.74
C GLU A 67 -38.23 4.11 8.13
N VAL A 68 -37.34 4.37 7.16
CA VAL A 68 -36.09 5.09 7.37
C VAL A 68 -36.40 6.57 7.62
N ILE A 69 -36.35 7.01 8.90
CA ILE A 69 -36.52 8.40 9.27
C ILE A 69 -35.30 9.22 8.86
N LYS A 70 -34.11 8.70 9.13
CA LYS A 70 -32.85 9.38 8.84
C LYS A 70 -31.74 8.39 8.62
N THR A 71 -30.96 8.68 7.60
CA THR A 71 -29.71 7.98 7.34
C THR A 71 -28.56 8.89 7.79
N PHE A 72 -27.83 8.49 8.82
CA PHE A 72 -26.55 9.09 9.15
C PHE A 72 -25.49 8.38 8.32
N THR A 73 -25.20 8.94 7.19
CA THR A 73 -24.01 8.59 6.43
C THR A 73 -22.91 9.48 6.98
N ALA A 74 -21.97 8.91 7.72
CA ALA A 74 -20.78 9.67 8.10
C ALA A 74 -20.08 10.22 6.84
N TYR A 75 -20.36 9.59 5.70
CA TYR A 75 -19.74 9.90 4.42
C TYR A 75 -20.71 9.71 3.27
N LYS A 76 -20.76 10.66 2.35
CA LYS A 76 -21.50 10.53 1.09
C LYS A 76 -20.68 9.59 0.18
N PHE A 77 -20.97 8.30 0.27
CA PHE A 77 -20.28 7.27 -0.52
C PHE A 77 -21.13 6.94 -1.74
N GLU A 78 -20.65 7.34 -2.91
CA GLU A 78 -21.19 6.95 -4.20
C GLU A 78 -20.13 6.11 -4.91
N LYS A 79 -20.40 4.81 -5.08
CA LYS A 79 -19.51 3.92 -5.79
C LYS A 79 -19.65 4.17 -7.29
N VAL A 80 -18.50 4.36 -7.97
CA VAL A 80 -18.44 4.53 -9.41
C VAL A 80 -17.59 3.44 -10.05
N ASP A 81 -18.03 2.93 -11.19
CA ASP A 81 -17.23 2.01 -11.99
C ASP A 81 -16.11 2.78 -12.70
N ILE A 82 -14.95 2.16 -12.92
CA ILE A 82 -13.78 2.82 -13.54
C ILE A 82 -14.08 3.39 -14.93
N LYS A 83 -14.98 2.75 -15.68
CA LYS A 83 -15.44 3.20 -17.02
C LYS A 83 -16.21 4.51 -16.97
N ASP A 84 -16.89 4.81 -15.84
CA ASP A 84 -17.70 6.00 -15.64
C ASP A 84 -16.89 7.15 -15.01
N VAL A 85 -15.64 6.89 -14.60
CA VAL A 85 -14.71 7.91 -14.12
C VAL A 85 -14.05 8.61 -15.30
N PRO A 86 -14.14 9.95 -15.42
CA PRO A 86 -13.49 10.71 -16.49
C PRO A 86 -11.96 10.49 -16.52
N ASP A 87 -11.39 10.44 -17.74
CA ASP A 87 -9.95 10.23 -17.92
C ASP A 87 -9.12 11.34 -17.26
N ASN A 88 -9.63 12.58 -17.24
CA ASN A 88 -8.95 13.70 -16.60
C ASN A 88 -8.67 13.43 -15.11
N ILE A 89 -9.63 12.86 -14.36
CA ILE A 89 -9.42 12.59 -12.94
C ILE A 89 -8.53 11.36 -12.72
N LYS A 90 -8.69 10.30 -13.55
CA LYS A 90 -7.80 9.12 -13.50
C LYS A 90 -6.35 9.53 -13.73
N ASN A 91 -6.12 10.28 -14.80
CA ASN A 91 -4.78 10.74 -15.18
C ASN A 91 -4.19 11.72 -14.15
N ALA A 92 -4.99 12.63 -13.60
CA ALA A 92 -4.54 13.57 -12.57
C ALA A 92 -4.12 12.84 -11.29
N ILE A 93 -4.90 11.88 -10.81
CA ILE A 93 -4.57 11.05 -9.64
C ILE A 93 -3.30 10.23 -9.88
N VAL A 94 -3.22 9.53 -11.02
CA VAL A 94 -2.03 8.71 -11.35
C VAL A 94 -0.80 9.60 -11.48
N ALA A 95 -0.90 10.76 -12.13
CA ALA A 95 0.23 11.68 -12.29
C ALA A 95 0.73 12.25 -10.94
N THR A 96 -0.18 12.47 -9.99
CA THR A 96 0.13 13.08 -8.69
C THR A 96 0.64 12.04 -7.70
N GLU A 97 -0.05 10.91 -7.58
CA GLU A 97 0.19 9.92 -6.53
C GLU A 97 1.19 8.84 -6.96
N ASP A 98 1.13 8.38 -8.23
CA ASP A 98 1.89 7.22 -8.67
C ASP A 98 2.11 7.20 -10.18
N LYS A 99 3.05 7.99 -10.67
CA LYS A 99 3.30 8.17 -12.13
C LYS A 99 3.56 6.88 -12.88
N ASN A 100 4.12 5.87 -12.19
CA ASN A 100 4.47 4.58 -12.77
C ASN A 100 3.43 3.50 -12.47
N PHE A 101 2.23 3.86 -12.01
CA PHE A 101 1.20 2.94 -11.54
C PHE A 101 1.00 1.72 -12.45
N TYR A 102 0.88 1.93 -13.74
CA TYR A 102 0.64 0.87 -14.73
C TYR A 102 1.87 0.01 -15.06
N HIS A 103 3.07 0.40 -14.57
CA HIS A 103 4.35 -0.24 -14.93
C HIS A 103 5.01 -1.03 -13.79
N HIS A 104 4.52 -0.92 -12.56
CA HIS A 104 5.06 -1.66 -11.43
C HIS A 104 4.04 -2.65 -10.85
N HIS A 105 4.47 -3.52 -9.91
CA HIS A 105 3.66 -4.54 -9.26
C HIS A 105 3.55 -4.30 -7.75
N GLY A 106 2.86 -3.21 -7.36
CA GLY A 106 2.55 -2.87 -5.98
C GLY A 106 3.58 -1.96 -5.29
N TYR A 107 4.80 -1.85 -5.81
CA TYR A 107 5.83 -0.92 -5.34
C TYR A 107 6.66 -0.40 -6.51
N ASP A 108 7.08 0.87 -6.40
CA ASP A 108 7.92 1.53 -7.40
C ASP A 108 9.33 1.80 -6.81
N PRO A 109 10.33 0.93 -7.05
CA PRO A 109 11.67 1.14 -6.53
C PRO A 109 12.35 2.39 -7.12
N ILE A 110 12.00 2.75 -8.37
CA ILE A 110 12.52 3.96 -9.03
C ILE A 110 11.91 5.21 -8.37
N GLY A 111 10.61 5.18 -8.09
CA GLY A 111 9.93 6.24 -7.35
C GLY A 111 10.49 6.44 -5.94
N VAL A 112 10.78 5.34 -5.23
CA VAL A 112 11.45 5.38 -3.91
C VAL A 112 12.82 6.04 -4.02
N ALA A 113 13.67 5.60 -4.97
CA ALA A 113 14.99 6.18 -5.16
C ALA A 113 14.91 7.68 -5.51
N ARG A 114 14.00 8.07 -6.39
CA ARG A 114 13.77 9.48 -6.78
C ARG A 114 13.33 10.32 -5.58
N SER A 115 12.33 9.88 -4.82
CA SER A 115 11.85 10.63 -3.65
C SER A 115 12.93 10.74 -2.58
N MET A 116 13.79 9.73 -2.42
CA MET A 116 14.94 9.79 -1.50
C MET A 116 15.92 10.90 -1.91
N VAL A 117 16.27 10.99 -3.21
CA VAL A 117 17.13 12.06 -3.73
C VAL A 117 16.49 13.44 -3.53
N VAL A 118 15.21 13.60 -3.88
CA VAL A 118 14.49 14.88 -3.70
C VAL A 118 14.46 15.28 -2.22
N ASN A 119 14.09 14.37 -1.32
CA ASN A 119 14.02 14.66 0.11
C ASN A 119 15.39 15.02 0.72
N LEU A 120 16.48 14.39 0.25
CA LEU A 120 17.84 14.74 0.65
C LEU A 120 18.27 16.12 0.14
N THR A 121 17.90 16.47 -1.09
CA THR A 121 18.28 17.76 -1.70
C THR A 121 17.44 18.92 -1.18
N THR A 122 16.19 18.70 -0.81
CA THR A 122 15.29 19.74 -0.26
C THR A 122 15.38 19.89 1.27
N GLY A 123 16.09 18.98 1.94
CA GLY A 123 16.24 18.99 3.40
C GLY A 123 14.98 18.64 4.17
N GLY A 124 13.97 18.02 3.53
CA GLY A 124 12.70 17.64 4.16
C GLY A 124 11.99 16.50 3.46
N LEU A 125 10.93 15.96 4.09
CA LEU A 125 10.07 14.92 3.52
C LEU A 125 9.03 15.53 2.58
N THR A 126 9.48 16.10 1.45
CA THR A 126 8.66 16.83 0.49
C THR A 126 7.96 15.91 -0.51
N GLN A 127 8.52 14.73 -0.78
CA GLN A 127 7.95 13.78 -1.74
C GLN A 127 7.70 12.42 -1.10
N GLY A 128 6.47 11.92 -1.19
CA GLY A 128 6.10 10.57 -0.81
C GLY A 128 6.52 9.54 -1.87
N ALA A 129 6.75 8.31 -1.43
CA ALA A 129 7.13 7.18 -2.29
C ALA A 129 6.13 6.02 -2.23
N SER A 130 4.97 6.21 -1.60
CA SER A 130 3.95 5.17 -1.50
C SER A 130 3.14 5.10 -2.80
N THR A 131 2.95 3.90 -3.34
CA THR A 131 2.14 3.68 -4.54
C THR A 131 0.64 3.73 -4.23
N ILE A 132 -0.20 3.89 -5.26
CA ILE A 132 -1.67 3.80 -5.17
C ILE A 132 -2.08 2.46 -4.52
N THR A 133 -1.43 1.35 -4.91
CA THR A 133 -1.73 0.02 -4.36
C THR A 133 -1.38 -0.09 -2.88
N GLN A 134 -0.27 0.51 -2.43
CA GLN A 134 0.10 0.57 -1.01
C GLN A 134 -0.87 1.44 -0.21
N GLN A 135 -1.31 2.56 -0.77
CA GLN A 135 -2.33 3.41 -0.15
C GLN A 135 -3.66 2.66 -0.02
N LEU A 136 -4.09 1.96 -1.07
CA LEU A 136 -5.27 1.10 -1.04
C LEU A 136 -5.16 0.01 0.02
N ALA A 137 -4.02 -0.68 0.09
CA ALA A 137 -3.75 -1.70 1.12
C ALA A 137 -3.93 -1.13 2.54
N ARG A 138 -3.43 0.08 2.78
CA ARG A 138 -3.61 0.80 4.05
C ARG A 138 -5.08 1.11 4.33
N ILE A 139 -5.80 1.66 3.34
CA ILE A 139 -7.20 2.07 3.49
C ILE A 139 -8.09 0.89 3.84
N LEU A 140 -7.87 -0.28 3.21
CA LEU A 140 -8.78 -1.42 3.33
C LEU A 140 -8.44 -2.37 4.48
N PHE A 141 -7.16 -2.51 4.86
CA PHE A 141 -6.72 -3.63 5.70
C PHE A 141 -5.93 -3.23 6.93
N LEU A 142 -5.45 -1.97 7.03
CA LEU A 142 -4.48 -1.60 8.05
C LEU A 142 -4.98 -0.45 8.91
N SER A 143 -4.45 -0.39 10.14
CA SER A 143 -4.70 0.76 11.04
C SER A 143 -3.95 2.01 10.56
N ASN A 144 -4.39 3.18 11.04
CA ASN A 144 -3.75 4.46 10.75
C ASN A 144 -2.46 4.72 11.56
N GLU A 145 -2.02 3.76 12.40
CA GLU A 145 -0.81 3.89 13.20
C GLU A 145 0.43 3.96 12.31
N LYS A 146 1.31 4.92 12.59
CA LYS A 146 2.55 5.12 11.83
C LYS A 146 3.66 4.23 12.39
N THR A 147 3.57 2.91 12.19
CA THR A 147 4.57 1.94 12.63
C THR A 147 5.34 1.35 11.46
N PHE A 148 6.56 0.87 11.74
CA PHE A 148 7.37 0.18 10.74
C PHE A 148 6.72 -1.16 10.32
N ASP A 149 6.13 -1.88 11.27
CA ASP A 149 5.39 -3.12 11.03
C ASP A 149 4.23 -2.90 10.05
N ARG A 150 3.44 -1.84 10.26
CA ARG A 150 2.39 -1.45 9.31
C ARG A 150 2.95 -1.22 7.91
N LYS A 151 4.12 -0.59 7.79
CA LYS A 151 4.72 -0.33 6.46
C LYS A 151 5.14 -1.62 5.76
N ILE A 152 5.67 -2.60 6.48
CA ILE A 152 5.95 -3.93 5.92
C ILE A 152 4.66 -4.61 5.47
N LYS A 153 3.59 -4.55 6.28
CA LYS A 153 2.28 -5.09 5.92
C LYS A 153 1.71 -4.43 4.67
N GLU A 154 1.85 -3.11 4.51
CA GLU A 154 1.46 -2.42 3.27
C GLU A 154 2.13 -3.03 2.03
N PHE A 155 3.44 -3.26 2.07
CA PHE A 155 4.17 -3.88 0.97
C PHE A 155 3.65 -5.28 0.63
N ILE A 156 3.45 -6.12 1.65
CA ILE A 156 2.99 -7.49 1.48
C ILE A 156 1.58 -7.53 0.90
N VAL A 157 0.67 -6.73 1.46
CA VAL A 157 -0.73 -6.66 1.02
C VAL A 157 -0.81 -6.07 -0.38
N ALA A 158 -0.07 -5.00 -0.67
CA ALA A 158 -0.01 -4.41 -2.01
C ALA A 158 0.46 -5.42 -3.07
N ALA A 159 1.52 -6.19 -2.80
CA ALA A 159 1.99 -7.22 -3.70
C ALA A 159 0.95 -8.34 -3.94
N ARG A 160 0.13 -8.67 -2.93
CA ARG A 160 -0.96 -9.63 -3.06
C ARG A 160 -2.12 -9.06 -3.88
N ILE A 161 -2.52 -7.80 -3.64
CA ILE A 161 -3.56 -7.11 -4.41
C ILE A 161 -3.20 -7.14 -5.91
N GLU A 162 -1.97 -6.79 -6.25
CA GLU A 162 -1.49 -6.77 -7.65
C GLU A 162 -1.45 -8.15 -8.32
N LYS A 163 -1.33 -9.22 -7.54
CA LYS A 163 -1.43 -10.59 -8.07
C LYS A 163 -2.86 -11.03 -8.33
N THR A 164 -3.83 -10.42 -7.65
CA THR A 164 -5.23 -10.86 -7.65
C THR A 164 -6.09 -9.99 -8.56
N LEU A 165 -5.81 -8.68 -8.64
CA LEU A 165 -6.64 -7.70 -9.33
C LEU A 165 -5.89 -7.01 -10.47
N PRO A 166 -6.56 -6.73 -11.60
CA PRO A 166 -6.00 -5.90 -12.66
C PRO A 166 -5.87 -4.45 -12.21
N LYS A 167 -4.98 -3.69 -12.84
CA LYS A 167 -4.67 -2.29 -12.52
C LYS A 167 -5.90 -1.39 -12.46
N ASP A 168 -6.79 -1.50 -13.44
CA ASP A 168 -8.01 -0.70 -13.49
C ASP A 168 -8.93 -0.98 -12.29
N LYS A 169 -8.99 -2.22 -11.83
CA LYS A 169 -9.76 -2.56 -10.63
C LYS A 169 -9.14 -2.01 -9.35
N ILE A 170 -7.81 -2.03 -9.26
CA ILE A 170 -7.07 -1.41 -8.14
C ILE A 170 -7.33 0.10 -8.11
N LEU A 171 -7.23 0.76 -9.28
CA LEU A 171 -7.50 2.19 -9.40
C LEU A 171 -8.96 2.51 -9.05
N GLU A 172 -9.93 1.73 -9.56
CA GLU A 172 -11.35 1.88 -9.20
C GLU A 172 -11.56 1.85 -7.69
N MET A 173 -11.01 0.82 -7.03
CA MET A 173 -11.14 0.69 -5.58
C MET A 173 -10.48 1.85 -4.84
N TYR A 174 -9.32 2.33 -5.30
CA TYR A 174 -8.66 3.49 -4.72
C TYR A 174 -9.52 4.75 -4.86
N LEU A 175 -9.99 5.04 -6.08
CA LEU A 175 -10.82 6.22 -6.39
C LEU A 175 -12.14 6.23 -5.62
N ASN A 176 -12.66 5.07 -5.25
CA ASN A 176 -13.88 4.94 -4.46
C ASN A 176 -13.67 5.07 -2.95
N ASN A 177 -12.44 4.82 -2.43
CA ASN A 177 -12.22 4.69 -0.99
C ASN A 177 -11.26 5.74 -0.40
N VAL A 178 -10.50 6.47 -1.22
CA VAL A 178 -9.54 7.46 -0.74
C VAL A 178 -10.24 8.59 0.00
N TYR A 179 -9.70 8.96 1.17
CA TYR A 179 -10.18 10.12 1.93
C TYR A 179 -9.63 11.41 1.33
N LEU A 180 -10.50 12.36 1.04
CA LEU A 180 -10.22 13.59 0.32
C LEU A 180 -10.51 14.87 1.13
N GLY A 181 -10.68 14.74 2.46
CA GLY A 181 -10.98 15.89 3.34
C GLY A 181 -12.47 16.13 3.51
N SER A 182 -12.84 16.95 4.49
CA SER A 182 -14.23 17.40 4.76
C SER A 182 -15.30 16.31 4.76
N GLY A 183 -14.92 15.07 5.15
CA GLY A 183 -15.81 13.90 5.10
C GLY A 183 -16.03 13.32 3.71
N ALA A 184 -15.30 13.77 2.69
CA ALA A 184 -15.35 13.22 1.34
C ALA A 184 -14.55 11.92 1.26
N TYR A 185 -15.22 10.84 0.91
CA TYR A 185 -14.60 9.56 0.58
C TYR A 185 -14.88 9.24 -0.89
N GLY A 186 -13.82 8.91 -1.62
CA GLY A 186 -13.84 8.71 -3.05
C GLY A 186 -14.05 9.98 -3.87
N VAL A 187 -13.68 9.89 -5.15
CA VAL A 187 -13.70 11.05 -6.07
C VAL A 187 -15.12 11.55 -6.34
N ALA A 188 -16.13 10.66 -6.36
CA ALA A 188 -17.53 11.06 -6.53
C ALA A 188 -18.03 11.82 -5.30
N GLY A 189 -17.67 11.39 -4.10
CA GLY A 189 -17.97 12.10 -2.86
C GLY A 189 -17.33 13.49 -2.83
N ALA A 190 -16.08 13.62 -3.26
CA ALA A 190 -15.38 14.89 -3.36
C ALA A 190 -16.02 15.83 -4.39
N ALA A 191 -16.38 15.34 -5.58
CA ALA A 191 -17.06 16.11 -6.62
C ALA A 191 -18.38 16.70 -6.10
N GLN A 192 -19.14 15.90 -5.37
CA GLN A 192 -20.40 16.34 -4.81
C GLN A 192 -20.23 17.33 -3.65
N ILE A 193 -19.27 17.08 -2.74
CA ILE A 193 -19.09 17.92 -1.54
C ILE A 193 -18.48 19.27 -1.92
N TYR A 194 -17.45 19.30 -2.77
CA TYR A 194 -16.71 20.52 -3.07
C TYR A 194 -17.32 21.34 -4.20
N PHE A 195 -17.94 20.68 -5.19
CA PHE A 195 -18.40 21.36 -6.40
C PHE A 195 -19.91 21.21 -6.66
N ASN A 196 -20.60 20.36 -5.88
CA ASN A 196 -22.01 20.02 -6.09
C ASN A 196 -22.29 19.54 -7.53
N LYS A 197 -21.37 18.76 -8.12
CA LYS A 197 -21.41 18.27 -9.49
C LYS A 197 -21.21 16.77 -9.56
N PRO A 198 -21.79 16.08 -10.55
CA PRO A 198 -21.39 14.73 -10.87
C PRO A 198 -19.98 14.70 -11.51
N LEU A 199 -19.26 13.58 -11.39
CA LEU A 199 -17.87 13.42 -11.88
C LEU A 199 -17.68 13.84 -13.34
N LYS A 200 -18.65 13.52 -14.21
CA LYS A 200 -18.59 13.79 -15.65
C LYS A 200 -18.56 15.29 -16.00
N ASP A 201 -19.05 16.14 -15.11
CA ASP A 201 -19.18 17.58 -15.31
C ASP A 201 -18.04 18.38 -14.67
N LEU A 202 -17.04 17.68 -14.11
CA LEU A 202 -15.85 18.33 -13.53
C LEU A 202 -14.96 18.92 -14.64
N THR A 203 -14.56 20.16 -14.42
CA THR A 203 -13.52 20.81 -15.23
C THR A 203 -12.14 20.20 -14.94
N LEU A 204 -11.18 20.44 -15.83
CA LEU A 204 -9.79 19.99 -15.63
C LEU A 204 -9.19 20.56 -14.33
N ALA A 205 -9.49 21.81 -13.99
CA ALA A 205 -9.01 22.44 -12.77
C ALA A 205 -9.59 21.76 -11.50
N GLU A 206 -10.88 21.43 -11.52
CA GLU A 206 -11.54 20.70 -10.43
C GLU A 206 -10.97 19.28 -10.28
N CYS A 207 -10.70 18.58 -11.39
CA CYS A 207 -10.02 17.29 -11.38
C CYS A 207 -8.62 17.39 -10.77
N ALA A 208 -7.85 18.42 -11.14
CA ALA A 208 -6.50 18.64 -10.60
C ALA A 208 -6.54 18.97 -9.10
N LEU A 209 -7.53 19.74 -8.65
CA LEU A 209 -7.73 20.03 -7.23
C LEU A 209 -8.01 18.74 -6.46
N ILE A 210 -8.98 17.93 -6.90
CA ILE A 210 -9.29 16.64 -6.27
C ILE A 210 -8.05 15.76 -6.21
N ALA A 211 -7.24 15.72 -7.27
CA ALA A 211 -6.02 14.90 -7.34
C ALA A 211 -4.91 15.36 -6.38
N GLY A 212 -4.93 16.61 -5.94
CA GLY A 212 -3.99 17.14 -4.95
C GLY A 212 -4.39 16.85 -3.49
N LEU A 213 -5.65 16.52 -3.24
CA LEU A 213 -6.18 16.35 -1.87
C LEU A 213 -5.58 15.17 -1.09
N PRO A 214 -5.30 13.99 -1.68
CA PRO A 214 -4.81 12.84 -0.92
C PRO A 214 -3.51 13.13 -0.14
N GLN A 215 -2.68 14.03 -0.64
CA GLN A 215 -1.40 14.39 -0.02
C GLN A 215 -1.57 14.99 1.39
N ALA A 216 -2.56 15.88 1.56
CA ALA A 216 -2.88 16.51 2.85
C ALA A 216 -4.38 16.88 2.92
N PRO A 217 -5.28 15.90 3.05
CA PRO A 217 -6.73 16.11 2.90
C PRO A 217 -7.30 17.15 3.86
N SER A 218 -6.81 17.18 5.09
CA SER A 218 -7.29 18.13 6.13
C SER A 218 -6.74 19.55 5.97
N VAL A 219 -5.74 19.74 5.11
CA VAL A 219 -5.07 21.05 4.88
C VAL A 219 -5.49 21.64 3.55
N TYR A 220 -5.66 20.81 2.53
CA TYR A 220 -5.93 21.23 1.15
C TYR A 220 -7.42 21.22 0.78
N SER A 221 -8.28 20.68 1.65
CA SER A 221 -9.72 20.72 1.41
C SER A 221 -10.22 22.16 1.38
N PRO A 222 -11.02 22.54 0.38
CA PRO A 222 -11.63 23.85 0.27
C PRO A 222 -12.54 24.20 1.45
#